data_f558b4d953aed6222a3138fe97fdaa8d
#
_entry.id   f558b4d953aed6222a3138fe97fdaa8d
#
_cell.length_a   1.000
_cell.length_b   1.000
_cell.length_c   1.000
_cell.angle_alpha   90.00
_cell.angle_beta   90.00
_cell.angle_gamma   90.00
#
_symmetry.space_group_name_H-M   'P 1'
#
loop_
_entity.id
_entity.type
_entity.pdbx_description
1 polymer ?
#
loop_
_entity_poly.entity_id
_entity_poly.type
_entity_poly.pdbx_seq_one_letter_code
_entity_poly.pdbx_strand_id
1 'polypeptide(L)'
;AIIVMAFGLFATFQLPVERYPDIAPPRITVSATYTGASAETVEESVTQVLEQQIKGIDHLLYFSSSSDSNGRSRISISFENGTDPDTAQVQVQNAINGVINRLPEDVQRQGINVYKSLGDTHMVIGLYDQTGKSSNIALSDYMMTHLEQDLARIDGVGEVDVFGAQYAMRLWLNPHKLRQYGLMPSDIRAAVEAQNTQVAAGAIGELPSLSDQYLNAKVTSGTRLKTVEEFENIIVKSTRDGSFIYLKDVARVELGAENYQSFNTINGFPSAGMGIS
;
A
#
# COMPACT_ATOMS: atom_id res chain seq x y z
N ALA A 1 8.34 -52.62 30.77
CA ALA A 1 8.66 -52.56 29.33
C ALA A 1 7.48 -52.00 28.49
N ILE A 2 6.25 -52.54 28.60
CA ILE A 2 5.09 -52.12 27.79
C ILE A 2 4.72 -50.62 27.99
N ILE A 3 4.76 -50.14 29.22
CA ILE A 3 4.46 -48.73 29.55
C ILE A 3 5.51 -47.78 28.91
N VAL A 4 6.78 -48.14 28.92
CA VAL A 4 7.85 -47.34 28.33
C VAL A 4 7.74 -47.32 26.79
N MET A 5 7.35 -48.45 26.17
CA MET A 5 7.07 -48.51 24.73
C MET A 5 5.86 -47.66 24.34
N ALA A 6 4.78 -47.68 25.12
CA ALA A 6 3.61 -46.86 24.88
C ALA A 6 3.91 -45.36 25.02
N PHE A 7 4.71 -44.97 26.04
CA PHE A 7 5.16 -43.58 26.19
C PHE A 7 6.11 -43.13 25.06
N GLY A 8 7.01 -44.02 24.61
CA GLY A 8 7.89 -43.73 23.48
C GLY A 8 7.13 -43.52 22.18
N LEU A 9 6.12 -44.39 21.92
CA LEU A 9 5.25 -44.26 20.76
C LEU A 9 4.42 -42.95 20.81
N PHE A 10 3.88 -42.61 21.97
CA PHE A 10 3.14 -41.36 22.18
C PHE A 10 4.03 -40.12 22.00
N ALA A 11 5.25 -40.15 22.52
CA ALA A 11 6.22 -39.06 22.36
C ALA A 11 6.59 -38.80 20.89
N THR A 12 6.64 -39.89 20.06
CA THR A 12 6.96 -39.76 18.63
C THR A 12 5.89 -39.00 17.85
N PHE A 13 4.63 -39.09 18.26
CA PHE A 13 3.53 -38.33 17.65
C PHE A 13 3.47 -36.86 18.10
N GLN A 14 4.12 -36.51 19.21
CA GLN A 14 4.19 -35.14 19.71
C GLN A 14 5.48 -34.38 19.31
N LEU A 15 6.46 -35.08 18.73
CA LEU A 15 7.64 -34.39 18.21
C LEU A 15 7.26 -33.56 16.98
N PRO A 16 7.49 -32.26 16.99
CA PRO A 16 7.31 -31.44 15.77
C PRO A 16 8.29 -31.95 14.71
N VAL A 17 7.76 -32.51 13.64
CA VAL A 17 8.55 -32.95 12.50
C VAL A 17 8.65 -31.80 11.52
N GLU A 18 9.65 -30.97 11.67
CA GLU A 18 10.01 -29.97 10.70
C GLU A 18 10.97 -30.56 9.67
N ARG A 19 10.71 -30.33 8.40
CA ARG A 19 11.53 -30.83 7.30
C ARG A 19 12.92 -30.17 7.26
N TYR A 20 12.98 -28.95 7.77
CA TYR A 20 14.21 -28.17 7.98
C TYR A 20 14.10 -27.45 9.31
N PRO A 21 15.16 -27.45 10.15
CA PRO A 21 15.18 -26.62 11.35
C PRO A 21 15.06 -25.14 10.93
N ASP A 22 14.33 -24.36 11.72
CA ASP A 22 14.16 -22.92 11.51
C ASP A 22 15.50 -22.22 11.80
N ILE A 23 16.42 -22.27 10.81
CA ILE A 23 17.79 -21.75 10.90
C ILE A 23 17.83 -20.29 10.40
N ALA A 24 16.79 -19.85 9.69
CA ALA A 24 16.74 -18.51 9.15
C ALA A 24 16.46 -17.49 10.25
N PRO A 25 17.33 -16.47 10.42
CA PRO A 25 17.08 -15.41 11.37
C PRO A 25 15.79 -14.66 10.99
N PRO A 26 14.95 -14.28 12.00
CA PRO A 26 13.76 -13.51 11.74
C PRO A 26 14.09 -12.22 10.99
N ARG A 27 13.29 -11.91 9.98
CA ARG A 27 13.51 -10.73 9.14
C ARG A 27 12.26 -9.85 9.13
N ILE A 28 12.48 -8.56 9.39
CA ILE A 28 11.44 -7.53 9.30
C ILE A 28 11.78 -6.60 8.14
N THR A 29 10.80 -6.28 7.32
CA THR A 29 10.96 -5.34 6.21
C THR A 29 10.19 -4.06 6.51
N VAL A 30 10.87 -2.92 6.33
CA VAL A 30 10.28 -1.58 6.37
C VAL A 30 10.23 -1.05 4.94
N SER A 31 9.07 -0.59 4.50
CA SER A 31 8.88 0.00 3.18
C SER A 31 8.20 1.36 3.30
N ALA A 32 8.80 2.37 2.68
CA ALA A 32 8.26 3.72 2.57
C ALA A 32 8.32 4.20 1.13
N THR A 33 7.40 5.08 0.74
CA THR A 33 7.38 5.64 -0.62
C THR A 33 7.36 7.16 -0.57
N TYR A 34 8.26 7.78 -1.30
CA TYR A 34 8.31 9.23 -1.52
C TYR A 34 8.09 9.50 -3.00
N THR A 35 6.85 9.61 -3.41
CA THR A 35 6.45 9.73 -4.82
C THR A 35 7.09 10.94 -5.49
N GLY A 36 7.75 10.69 -6.62
CA GLY A 36 8.39 11.73 -7.43
C GLY A 36 9.78 12.18 -6.96
N ALA A 37 10.31 11.60 -5.87
CA ALA A 37 11.67 11.86 -5.42
C ALA A 37 12.68 10.98 -6.18
N SER A 38 13.90 11.50 -6.36
CA SER A 38 15.03 10.71 -6.86
C SER A 38 15.53 9.71 -5.82
N ALA A 39 16.26 8.68 -6.24
CA ALA A 39 16.84 7.70 -5.33
C ALA A 39 17.73 8.36 -4.24
N GLU A 40 18.52 9.36 -4.63
CA GLU A 40 19.38 10.13 -3.72
C GLU A 40 18.55 10.91 -2.69
N THR A 41 17.48 11.60 -3.14
CA THR A 41 16.56 12.31 -2.23
C THR A 41 15.87 11.36 -1.26
N VAL A 42 15.45 10.17 -1.73
CA VAL A 42 14.85 9.13 -0.87
C VAL A 42 15.85 8.64 0.15
N GLU A 43 17.09 8.39 -0.27
CA GLU A 43 18.15 7.96 0.64
C GLU A 43 18.39 8.97 1.75
N GLU A 44 18.62 10.24 1.41
CA GLU A 44 18.97 11.28 2.38
C GLU A 44 17.80 11.64 3.33
N SER A 45 16.59 11.75 2.79
CA SER A 45 15.45 12.29 3.55
C SER A 45 14.57 11.23 4.21
N VAL A 46 14.64 9.97 3.76
CA VAL A 46 13.82 8.87 4.28
C VAL A 46 14.69 7.75 4.81
N THR A 47 15.50 7.13 3.97
CA THR A 47 16.23 5.91 4.31
C THR A 47 17.20 6.11 5.46
N GLN A 48 18.05 7.13 5.40
CA GLN A 48 19.03 7.43 6.47
C GLN A 48 18.36 7.81 7.79
N VAL A 49 17.21 8.51 7.76
CA VAL A 49 16.45 8.87 8.96
C VAL A 49 15.91 7.62 9.66
N LEU A 50 15.39 6.67 8.89
CA LEU A 50 14.89 5.39 9.39
C LEU A 50 16.03 4.51 9.91
N GLU A 51 17.13 4.40 9.16
CA GLU A 51 18.31 3.62 9.57
C GLU A 51 18.90 4.06 10.90
N GLN A 52 18.99 5.37 11.14
CA GLN A 52 19.50 5.90 12.40
C GLN A 52 18.71 5.37 13.59
N GLN A 53 17.40 5.20 13.44
CA GLN A 53 16.53 4.73 14.50
C GLN A 53 16.58 3.21 14.66
N ILE A 54 16.72 2.49 13.54
CA ILE A 54 16.81 1.02 13.51
C ILE A 54 18.07 0.52 14.19
N LYS A 55 19.20 1.25 14.10
CA LYS A 55 20.48 0.89 14.72
C LYS A 55 20.41 0.67 16.24
N GLY A 56 19.43 1.22 16.93
CA GLY A 56 19.24 1.09 18.36
C GLY A 56 18.30 -0.03 18.80
N ILE A 57 17.86 -0.91 17.91
CA ILE A 57 16.92 -1.99 18.23
C ILE A 57 17.68 -3.18 18.83
N ASP A 58 17.13 -3.78 19.88
CA ASP A 58 17.70 -4.95 20.55
C ASP A 58 17.69 -6.18 19.64
N HIS A 59 18.70 -7.03 19.77
CA HIS A 59 18.88 -8.27 18.98
C HIS A 59 19.01 -8.06 17.47
N LEU A 60 19.35 -6.83 17.04
CA LEU A 60 19.65 -6.54 15.65
C LEU A 60 20.96 -7.24 15.24
N LEU A 61 20.90 -8.09 14.21
CA LEU A 61 22.07 -8.73 13.65
C LEU A 61 22.72 -7.85 12.56
N TYR A 62 21.95 -7.53 11.54
CA TYR A 62 22.31 -6.57 10.48
C TYR A 62 21.05 -6.05 9.78
N PHE A 63 21.21 -4.98 9.01
CA PHE A 63 20.18 -4.53 8.08
C PHE A 63 20.82 -4.14 6.74
N SER A 64 20.00 -4.16 5.71
CA SER A 64 20.34 -3.65 4.38
C SER A 64 19.24 -2.76 3.89
N SER A 65 19.59 -1.69 3.20
CA SER A 65 18.62 -0.74 2.64
C SER A 65 18.83 -0.55 1.16
N SER A 66 17.78 -0.19 0.47
CA SER A 66 17.78 0.19 -0.93
C SER A 66 16.81 1.35 -1.17
N SER A 67 17.27 2.31 -1.99
CA SER A 67 16.47 3.44 -2.45
C SER A 67 16.42 3.42 -3.96
N ASP A 68 15.23 3.50 -4.55
CA ASP A 68 15.08 3.43 -6.00
C ASP A 68 14.57 4.76 -6.60
N SER A 69 14.71 4.90 -7.92
CA SER A 69 14.28 6.09 -8.67
C SER A 69 12.76 6.25 -8.76
N ASN A 70 11.99 5.27 -8.29
CA ASN A 70 10.54 5.35 -8.19
C ASN A 70 10.08 5.96 -6.87
N GLY A 71 11.03 6.44 -6.07
CA GLY A 71 10.75 7.03 -4.77
C GLY A 71 10.57 6.02 -3.63
N ARG A 72 10.92 4.76 -3.81
CA ARG A 72 10.75 3.72 -2.80
C ARG A 72 12.02 3.53 -1.98
N SER A 73 11.85 3.52 -0.65
CA SER A 73 12.84 3.04 0.32
C SER A 73 12.41 1.68 0.85
N ARG A 74 13.32 0.73 0.89
CA ARG A 74 13.13 -0.58 1.50
C ARG A 74 14.29 -0.90 2.41
N ILE A 75 14.01 -1.25 3.67
CA ILE A 75 15.01 -1.64 4.66
C ILE A 75 14.66 -3.05 5.14
N SER A 76 15.58 -3.97 4.97
CA SER A 76 15.46 -5.36 5.40
C SER A 76 16.31 -5.55 6.65
N ILE A 77 15.68 -5.89 7.77
CA ILE A 77 16.28 -5.97 9.09
C ILE A 77 16.31 -7.45 9.50
N SER A 78 17.48 -7.98 9.79
CA SER A 78 17.67 -9.36 10.26
C SER A 78 18.02 -9.35 11.75
N PHE A 79 17.34 -10.20 12.51
CA PHE A 79 17.52 -10.33 13.95
C PHE A 79 18.33 -11.58 14.31
N GLU A 80 18.80 -11.66 15.54
CA GLU A 80 19.48 -12.85 16.06
C GLU A 80 18.52 -14.06 16.08
N ASN A 81 19.09 -15.25 15.90
CA ASN A 81 18.31 -16.49 15.98
C ASN A 81 17.66 -16.65 17.35
N GLY A 82 16.39 -17.05 17.35
CA GLY A 82 15.61 -17.21 18.57
C GLY A 82 14.88 -15.93 19.03
N THR A 83 15.05 -14.81 18.30
CA THR A 83 14.21 -13.64 18.52
C THR A 83 12.80 -13.92 18.03
N ASP A 84 11.80 -13.59 18.84
CA ASP A 84 10.39 -13.71 18.44
C ASP A 84 10.05 -12.68 17.36
N PRO A 85 9.58 -13.12 16.15
CA PRO A 85 9.30 -12.22 15.04
C PRO A 85 8.22 -11.17 15.33
N ASP A 86 7.24 -11.49 16.20
CA ASP A 86 6.19 -10.54 16.59
C ASP A 86 6.75 -9.43 17.47
N THR A 87 7.58 -9.81 18.43
CA THR A 87 8.28 -8.84 19.29
C THR A 87 9.21 -7.95 18.46
N ALA A 88 9.96 -8.53 17.51
CA ALA A 88 10.84 -7.79 16.62
C ALA A 88 10.06 -6.78 15.75
N GLN A 89 8.92 -7.18 15.19
CA GLN A 89 8.06 -6.28 14.41
C GLN A 89 7.56 -5.11 15.25
N VAL A 90 7.11 -5.36 16.47
CA VAL A 90 6.64 -4.31 17.39
C VAL A 90 7.76 -3.34 17.76
N GLN A 91 8.97 -3.83 18.01
CA GLN A 91 10.14 -2.98 18.27
C GLN A 91 10.47 -2.08 17.08
N VAL A 92 10.50 -2.63 15.86
CA VAL A 92 10.72 -1.86 14.63
C VAL A 92 9.62 -0.83 14.44
N GLN A 93 8.36 -1.21 14.61
CA GLN A 93 7.22 -0.28 14.48
C GLN A 93 7.33 0.88 15.49
N ASN A 94 7.67 0.60 16.73
CA ASN A 94 7.86 1.63 17.75
C ASN A 94 9.02 2.57 17.42
N ALA A 95 10.14 2.03 16.93
CA ALA A 95 11.28 2.80 16.49
C ALA A 95 10.91 3.76 15.35
N ILE A 96 10.19 3.25 14.32
CA ILE A 96 9.72 4.05 13.18
C ILE A 96 8.74 5.14 13.63
N ASN A 97 7.78 4.82 14.48
CA ASN A 97 6.81 5.77 15.00
C ASN A 97 7.48 6.95 15.72
N GLY A 98 8.63 6.72 16.38
CA GLY A 98 9.41 7.77 17.05
C GLY A 98 10.00 8.82 16.10
N VAL A 99 10.14 8.53 14.82
CA VAL A 99 10.77 9.44 13.84
C VAL A 99 9.86 9.85 12.68
N ILE A 100 8.61 9.39 12.67
CA ILE A 100 7.69 9.66 11.56
C ILE A 100 7.53 11.16 11.27
N ASN A 101 7.53 12.00 12.31
CA ASN A 101 7.42 13.46 12.20
C ASN A 101 8.65 14.14 11.59
N ARG A 102 9.77 13.43 11.43
CA ARG A 102 11.00 13.93 10.82
C ARG A 102 11.07 13.65 9.32
N LEU A 103 10.17 12.81 8.83
CA LEU A 103 10.09 12.43 7.42
C LEU A 103 9.32 13.48 6.61
N PRO A 104 9.53 13.53 5.28
CA PRO A 104 8.73 14.38 4.39
C PRO A 104 7.23 14.12 4.55
N GLU A 105 6.42 15.17 4.46
CA GLU A 105 4.96 15.10 4.68
C GLU A 105 4.27 14.10 3.73
N ASP A 106 4.75 14.00 2.48
CA ASP A 106 4.21 13.04 1.51
C ASP A 106 4.44 11.58 1.96
N VAL A 107 5.58 11.28 2.58
CA VAL A 107 5.87 9.96 3.15
C VAL A 107 5.00 9.68 4.36
N GLN A 108 4.81 10.68 5.24
CA GLN A 108 3.94 10.55 6.41
C GLN A 108 2.49 10.25 6.00
N ARG A 109 1.98 10.91 4.95
CA ARG A 109 0.62 10.70 4.44
C ARG A 109 0.41 9.34 3.79
N GLN A 110 1.40 8.83 3.08
CA GLN A 110 1.34 7.49 2.48
C GLN A 110 1.49 6.39 3.52
N GLY A 111 2.17 6.69 4.63
CA GLY A 111 2.47 5.75 5.68
C GLY A 111 3.73 4.92 5.40
N ILE A 112 4.17 4.21 6.43
CA ILE A 112 5.32 3.31 6.40
C ILE A 112 4.82 1.93 6.75
N ASN A 113 5.09 0.97 5.90
CA ASN A 113 4.71 -0.41 6.12
C ASN A 113 5.85 -1.16 6.81
N VAL A 114 5.54 -1.83 7.92
CA VAL A 114 6.45 -2.70 8.65
C VAL A 114 5.83 -4.09 8.70
N TYR A 115 6.47 -5.04 8.07
CA TYR A 115 5.96 -6.40 7.99
C TYR A 115 7.06 -7.42 8.21
N LYS A 116 6.67 -8.58 8.73
CA LYS A 116 7.56 -9.73 8.81
C LYS A 116 7.83 -10.21 7.39
N SER A 117 9.10 -10.39 7.04
CA SER A 117 9.43 -11.16 5.86
C SER A 117 9.22 -12.63 6.23
N LEU A 118 8.01 -13.08 6.07
CA LEU A 118 7.71 -14.51 6.12
C LEU A 118 8.53 -15.15 5.02
N GLY A 119 9.17 -16.24 5.32
CA GLY A 119 10.14 -16.94 4.48
C GLY A 119 9.82 -17.03 2.99
N ASP A 120 10.43 -17.97 2.29
CA ASP A 120 10.23 -18.13 0.85
C ASP A 120 8.75 -18.30 0.49
N THR A 121 8.32 -17.66 -0.59
CA THR A 121 7.00 -17.89 -1.19
C THR A 121 6.82 -19.39 -1.44
N HIS A 122 5.84 -19.99 -0.78
CA HIS A 122 5.60 -21.43 -0.86
C HIS A 122 4.87 -21.82 -2.15
N MET A 123 4.03 -20.93 -2.66
CA MET A 123 3.23 -21.16 -3.86
C MET A 123 3.06 -19.86 -4.64
N VAL A 124 3.16 -19.95 -5.96
CA VAL A 124 2.80 -18.87 -6.87
C VAL A 124 1.62 -19.30 -7.72
N ILE A 125 0.56 -18.52 -7.66
CA ILE A 125 -0.65 -18.73 -8.47
C ILE A 125 -0.68 -17.69 -9.59
N GLY A 126 -0.85 -18.12 -10.83
CA GLY A 126 -0.99 -17.24 -11.97
C GLY A 126 -2.41 -17.33 -12.56
N LEU A 127 -3.03 -16.17 -12.77
CA LEU A 127 -4.32 -16.03 -13.44
C LEU A 127 -4.12 -15.42 -14.81
N TYR A 128 -4.63 -16.06 -15.85
CA TYR A 128 -4.60 -15.54 -17.20
C TYR A 128 -5.88 -15.87 -17.98
N ASP A 129 -6.20 -15.03 -18.95
CA ASP A 129 -7.38 -15.21 -19.79
C ASP A 129 -6.95 -15.76 -21.17
N GLN A 130 -7.32 -16.99 -21.47
CA GLN A 130 -7.02 -17.64 -22.75
C GLN A 130 -7.67 -16.95 -23.95
N THR A 131 -8.74 -16.18 -23.72
CA THR A 131 -9.39 -15.40 -24.80
C THR A 131 -8.62 -14.14 -25.17
N GLY A 132 -7.65 -13.72 -24.32
CA GLY A 132 -6.84 -12.52 -24.53
C GLY A 132 -7.63 -11.20 -24.45
N LYS A 133 -8.86 -11.21 -23.93
CA LYS A 133 -9.71 -10.03 -23.81
C LYS A 133 -9.45 -9.24 -22.53
N SER A 134 -8.99 -9.91 -21.48
CA SER A 134 -8.73 -9.28 -20.19
C SER A 134 -7.34 -8.67 -20.17
N SER A 135 -7.22 -7.45 -19.64
CA SER A 135 -5.92 -6.81 -19.42
C SER A 135 -5.26 -7.32 -18.13
N ASN A 136 -3.94 -7.16 -18.01
CA ASN A 136 -3.21 -7.45 -16.75
C ASN A 136 -3.83 -6.73 -15.56
N ILE A 137 -4.27 -5.48 -15.75
CA ILE A 137 -4.88 -4.66 -14.69
C ILE A 137 -6.19 -5.29 -14.21
N ALA A 138 -7.05 -5.69 -15.17
CA ALA A 138 -8.33 -6.33 -14.84
C ALA A 138 -8.14 -7.66 -14.08
N LEU A 139 -7.13 -8.44 -14.47
CA LEU A 139 -6.80 -9.69 -13.79
C LEU A 139 -6.22 -9.45 -12.40
N SER A 140 -5.33 -8.46 -12.26
CA SER A 140 -4.76 -8.08 -10.96
C SER A 140 -5.82 -7.55 -9.99
N ASP A 141 -6.69 -6.68 -10.48
CA ASP A 141 -7.78 -6.10 -9.70
C ASP A 141 -8.78 -7.19 -9.24
N TYR A 142 -9.07 -8.15 -10.12
CA TYR A 142 -9.88 -9.32 -9.77
C TYR A 142 -9.23 -10.17 -8.67
N MET A 143 -7.92 -10.41 -8.78
CA MET A 143 -7.19 -11.18 -7.76
C MET A 143 -7.20 -10.47 -6.41
N MET A 144 -6.93 -9.17 -6.37
CA MET A 144 -6.92 -8.36 -5.15
C MET A 144 -8.30 -8.24 -4.50
N THR A 145 -9.35 -8.10 -5.33
CA THR A 145 -10.71 -7.88 -4.80
C THR A 145 -11.43 -9.16 -4.37
N HIS A 146 -11.15 -10.29 -5.03
CA HIS A 146 -11.93 -11.51 -4.85
C HIS A 146 -11.12 -12.68 -4.28
N LEU A 147 -9.83 -12.81 -4.64
CA LEU A 147 -9.06 -13.99 -4.27
C LEU A 147 -8.17 -13.78 -3.06
N GLU A 148 -7.55 -12.60 -2.93
CA GLU A 148 -6.59 -12.30 -1.86
C GLU A 148 -7.19 -12.52 -0.48
N GLN A 149 -8.36 -11.93 -0.22
CA GLN A 149 -9.02 -12.03 1.09
C GLN A 149 -9.51 -13.45 1.42
N ASP A 150 -9.96 -14.18 0.42
CA ASP A 150 -10.45 -15.54 0.62
C ASP A 150 -9.30 -16.50 0.90
N LEU A 151 -8.18 -16.34 0.21
CA LEU A 151 -6.96 -17.13 0.42
C LEU A 151 -6.28 -16.79 1.75
N ALA A 152 -6.21 -15.51 2.13
CA ALA A 152 -5.62 -15.07 3.38
C ALA A 152 -6.35 -15.58 4.64
N ARG A 153 -7.59 -16.10 4.50
CA ARG A 153 -8.38 -16.68 5.60
C ARG A 153 -8.17 -18.18 5.77
N ILE A 154 -7.41 -18.82 4.89
CA ILE A 154 -7.17 -20.26 4.97
C ILE A 154 -6.13 -20.52 6.07
N ASP A 155 -6.43 -21.46 6.96
CA ASP A 155 -5.49 -21.89 8.00
C ASP A 155 -4.16 -22.37 7.38
N GLY A 156 -3.05 -21.79 7.85
CA GLY A 156 -1.72 -22.09 7.34
C GLY A 156 -1.22 -21.13 6.28
N VAL A 157 -2.04 -20.19 5.80
CA VAL A 157 -1.60 -19.09 4.94
C VAL A 157 -1.17 -17.93 5.82
N GLY A 158 0.08 -17.49 5.67
CA GLY A 158 0.65 -16.38 6.42
C GLY A 158 0.42 -15.04 5.71
N GLU A 159 0.72 -14.97 4.42
CA GLU A 159 0.58 -13.76 3.60
C GLU A 159 0.22 -14.14 2.16
N VAL A 160 -0.59 -13.29 1.55
CA VAL A 160 -0.91 -13.37 0.12
C VAL A 160 -0.52 -12.04 -0.52
N ASP A 161 0.43 -12.06 -1.45
CA ASP A 161 0.95 -10.88 -2.12
C ASP A 161 0.64 -10.92 -3.62
N VAL A 162 -0.12 -9.96 -4.12
CA VAL A 162 -0.54 -9.93 -5.53
C VAL A 162 0.46 -9.12 -6.36
N PHE A 163 1.04 -9.77 -7.36
CA PHE A 163 1.98 -9.15 -8.31
C PHE A 163 1.24 -8.46 -9.45
N GLY A 164 0.85 -7.22 -9.23
CA GLY A 164 0.10 -6.46 -10.22
C GLY A 164 -0.20 -5.05 -9.76
N ALA A 165 -1.05 -4.37 -10.48
CA ALA A 165 -1.51 -3.03 -10.16
C ALA A 165 -3.03 -2.97 -10.11
N GLN A 166 -3.58 -2.18 -9.20
CA GLN A 166 -4.99 -1.87 -9.13
C GLN A 166 -5.37 -0.79 -10.15
N TYR A 167 -6.66 -0.64 -10.38
CA TYR A 167 -7.17 0.50 -11.12
C TYR A 167 -6.96 1.80 -10.33
N ALA A 168 -6.49 2.82 -11.03
CA ALA A 168 -6.36 4.17 -10.50
C ALA A 168 -6.79 5.21 -11.53
N MET A 169 -7.24 6.36 -11.07
CA MET A 169 -7.52 7.51 -11.92
C MET A 169 -6.20 8.19 -12.29
N ARG A 170 -5.86 8.18 -13.58
CA ARG A 170 -4.62 8.75 -14.13
C ARG A 170 -4.88 10.12 -14.69
N LEU A 171 -4.06 11.09 -14.27
CA LEU A 171 -4.10 12.47 -14.74
C LEU A 171 -2.82 12.75 -15.54
N TRP A 172 -2.93 12.77 -16.86
CA TRP A 172 -1.81 13.09 -17.74
C TRP A 172 -1.76 14.59 -17.99
N LEU A 173 -0.94 15.28 -17.22
CA LEU A 173 -0.82 16.74 -17.28
C LEU A 173 -0.15 17.18 -18.59
N ASN A 174 -0.68 18.23 -19.24
CA ASN A 174 -0.09 18.84 -20.41
C ASN A 174 0.76 20.07 -19.98
N PRO A 175 2.11 20.00 -20.08
CA PRO A 175 2.99 21.07 -19.61
C PRO A 175 2.78 22.40 -20.35
N HIS A 176 2.39 22.36 -21.64
CA HIS A 176 2.15 23.57 -22.44
C HIS A 176 0.89 24.29 -21.95
N LYS A 177 -0.19 23.54 -21.71
CA LYS A 177 -1.44 24.09 -21.18
C LYS A 177 -1.28 24.61 -19.76
N LEU A 178 -0.57 23.87 -18.88
CA LEU A 178 -0.26 24.35 -17.54
C LEU A 178 0.45 25.70 -17.57
N ARG A 179 1.48 25.84 -18.40
CA ARG A 179 2.20 27.12 -18.59
C ARG A 179 1.28 28.22 -19.10
N GLN A 180 0.41 27.91 -20.08
CA GLN A 180 -0.54 28.88 -20.66
C GLN A 180 -1.48 29.47 -19.61
N TYR A 181 -1.94 28.66 -18.67
CA TYR A 181 -2.84 29.07 -17.61
C TYR A 181 -2.12 29.52 -16.33
N GLY A 182 -0.77 29.51 -16.31
CA GLY A 182 0.04 29.85 -15.13
C GLY A 182 -0.24 28.91 -13.95
N LEU A 183 -0.25 27.60 -14.21
CA LEU A 183 -0.50 26.54 -13.24
C LEU A 183 0.74 25.69 -13.07
N MET A 184 0.94 25.20 -11.86
CA MET A 184 1.95 24.20 -11.50
C MET A 184 1.28 22.83 -11.25
N PRO A 185 2.02 21.72 -11.37
CA PRO A 185 1.50 20.39 -10.99
C PRO A 185 0.97 20.32 -9.54
N SER A 186 1.57 21.10 -8.62
CA SER A 186 1.11 21.25 -7.24
C SER A 186 -0.30 21.83 -7.14
N ASP A 187 -0.65 22.79 -8.03
CA ASP A 187 -1.98 23.40 -8.02
C ASP A 187 -3.05 22.38 -8.42
N ILE A 188 -2.72 21.52 -9.40
CA ILE A 188 -3.61 20.42 -9.80
C ILE A 188 -3.80 19.43 -8.63
N ARG A 189 -2.72 19.04 -7.94
CA ARG A 189 -2.80 18.17 -6.76
C ARG A 189 -3.70 18.77 -5.70
N ALA A 190 -3.48 20.04 -5.34
CA ALA A 190 -4.28 20.73 -4.34
C ALA A 190 -5.77 20.83 -4.73
N ALA A 191 -6.07 21.08 -6.02
CA ALA A 191 -7.44 21.14 -6.51
C ALA A 191 -8.15 19.78 -6.43
N VAL A 192 -7.44 18.71 -6.77
CA VAL A 192 -7.96 17.34 -6.67
C VAL A 192 -8.18 16.96 -5.19
N GLU A 193 -7.21 17.20 -4.32
CA GLU A 193 -7.33 16.93 -2.88
C GLU A 193 -8.52 17.66 -2.25
N ALA A 194 -8.73 18.94 -2.60
CA ALA A 194 -9.83 19.75 -2.08
C ALA A 194 -11.21 19.26 -2.52
N GLN A 195 -11.35 18.74 -3.75
CA GLN A 195 -12.64 18.36 -4.33
C GLN A 195 -12.92 16.86 -4.29
N ASN A 196 -11.87 16.02 -4.16
CA ASN A 196 -12.00 14.56 -4.01
C ASN A 196 -11.91 14.14 -2.54
N THR A 197 -12.64 14.81 -1.67
CA THR A 197 -12.66 14.53 -0.24
C THR A 197 -14.07 14.15 0.22
N GLN A 198 -14.14 13.24 1.19
CA GLN A 198 -15.39 12.87 1.83
C GLN A 198 -15.48 13.62 3.15
N VAL A 199 -16.47 14.49 3.28
CA VAL A 199 -16.72 15.26 4.50
C VAL A 199 -17.94 14.67 5.21
N ALA A 200 -17.78 14.33 6.49
CA ALA A 200 -18.88 14.02 7.36
C ALA A 200 -19.53 15.34 7.79
N ALA A 201 -20.66 15.70 7.15
CA ALA A 201 -21.33 16.98 7.40
C ALA A 201 -22.23 16.97 8.66
N GLY A 202 -22.27 15.88 9.42
CA GLY A 202 -23.09 15.74 10.63
C GLY A 202 -24.54 15.38 10.34
N ALA A 203 -25.41 15.62 11.30
CA ALA A 203 -26.86 15.39 11.17
C ALA A 203 -27.64 16.60 11.67
N ILE A 204 -28.76 16.85 11.02
CA ILE A 204 -29.74 17.86 11.47
C ILE A 204 -30.64 17.16 12.49
N GLY A 205 -30.80 17.76 13.68
CA GLY A 205 -31.66 17.22 14.73
C GLY A 205 -30.98 16.23 15.70
N GLU A 206 -29.64 16.11 15.70
CA GLU A 206 -28.91 15.44 16.77
C GLU A 206 -28.97 16.24 18.08
N LEU A 207 -28.94 15.53 19.21
CA LEU A 207 -28.91 16.14 20.53
C LEU A 207 -27.61 16.90 20.81
N PRO A 208 -27.67 18.10 21.41
CA PRO A 208 -28.85 18.79 21.92
C PRO A 208 -29.64 19.51 20.83
N SER A 209 -30.90 19.09 20.60
CA SER A 209 -31.80 19.71 19.61
C SER A 209 -32.68 20.78 20.25
N LEU A 210 -33.15 21.74 19.45
CA LEU A 210 -34.19 22.69 19.88
C LEU A 210 -35.49 21.95 20.05
N SER A 211 -36.33 22.41 21.01
CA SER A 211 -37.57 21.73 21.47
C SER A 211 -38.63 21.46 20.41
N ASP A 212 -38.52 22.09 19.23
CA ASP A 212 -39.47 21.99 18.12
C ASP A 212 -38.91 21.27 16.87
N GLN A 213 -37.78 20.60 16.99
CA GLN A 213 -37.15 19.93 15.87
C GLN A 213 -37.53 18.45 15.81
N TYR A 214 -38.46 18.10 14.93
CA TYR A 214 -39.00 16.75 14.75
C TYR A 214 -38.27 15.96 13.63
N LEU A 215 -37.36 16.61 12.86
CA LEU A 215 -36.65 15.98 11.75
C LEU A 215 -35.24 15.62 12.18
N ASN A 216 -34.91 14.34 12.14
CA ASN A 216 -33.56 13.84 12.23
C ASN A 216 -33.10 13.38 10.84
N ALA A 217 -32.21 14.14 10.18
CA ALA A 217 -31.72 13.82 8.86
C ALA A 217 -30.20 13.87 8.84
N LYS A 218 -29.56 12.77 8.44
CA LYS A 218 -28.13 12.73 8.24
C LYS A 218 -27.76 13.53 6.99
N VAL A 219 -26.91 14.52 7.15
CA VAL A 219 -26.38 15.31 6.03
C VAL A 219 -25.19 14.56 5.45
N THR A 220 -25.33 14.04 4.23
CA THR A 220 -24.20 13.49 3.47
C THR A 220 -23.71 14.55 2.50
N SER A 221 -22.52 15.04 2.72
CA SER A 221 -21.78 15.80 1.71
C SER A 221 -21.21 14.83 0.67
N GLY A 222 -20.88 15.34 -0.53
CA GLY A 222 -20.47 14.55 -1.68
C GLY A 222 -19.52 13.38 -1.36
N THR A 223 -19.70 12.29 -2.04
CA THR A 223 -18.80 11.13 -2.00
C THR A 223 -17.53 11.44 -2.80
N ARG A 224 -16.45 10.69 -2.55
CA ARG A 224 -15.26 10.75 -3.42
C ARG A 224 -15.66 10.57 -4.89
N LEU A 225 -14.97 11.25 -5.76
CA LEU A 225 -15.17 11.15 -7.21
C LEU A 225 -14.84 9.75 -7.70
N LYS A 226 -15.67 9.20 -8.58
CA LYS A 226 -15.57 7.80 -9.03
C LYS A 226 -15.39 7.66 -10.54
N THR A 227 -15.87 8.62 -11.32
CA THR A 227 -15.90 8.54 -12.78
C THR A 227 -14.88 9.49 -13.40
N VAL A 228 -14.43 9.16 -14.60
CA VAL A 228 -13.55 10.03 -15.41
C VAL A 228 -14.17 11.41 -15.58
N GLU A 229 -15.48 11.48 -15.88
CA GLU A 229 -16.20 12.71 -16.11
C GLU A 229 -16.25 13.61 -14.84
N GLU A 230 -16.42 13.02 -13.66
CA GLU A 230 -16.38 13.76 -12.40
C GLU A 230 -15.00 14.38 -12.18
N PHE A 231 -13.91 13.63 -12.45
CA PHE A 231 -12.55 14.16 -12.35
C PHE A 231 -12.28 15.23 -13.41
N GLU A 232 -12.72 15.06 -14.63
CA GLU A 232 -12.58 16.04 -15.71
C GLU A 232 -13.20 17.41 -15.36
N ASN A 233 -14.26 17.41 -14.57
CA ASN A 233 -14.99 18.59 -14.15
C ASN A 233 -14.46 19.23 -12.85
N ILE A 234 -13.36 18.75 -12.28
CA ILE A 234 -12.66 19.43 -11.18
C ILE A 234 -12.25 20.82 -11.61
N ILE A 235 -12.60 21.83 -10.82
CA ILE A 235 -12.19 23.22 -11.04
C ILE A 235 -10.77 23.40 -10.51
N VAL A 236 -9.84 23.70 -11.40
CA VAL A 236 -8.43 23.90 -11.04
C VAL A 236 -8.14 25.37 -10.71
N LYS A 237 -8.77 26.30 -11.43
CA LYS A 237 -8.55 27.74 -11.26
C LYS A 237 -9.79 28.54 -11.64
N SER A 238 -10.08 29.58 -10.87
CA SER A 238 -11.04 30.62 -11.24
C SER A 238 -10.29 31.82 -11.79
N THR A 239 -10.72 32.34 -12.92
CA THR A 239 -10.14 33.53 -13.54
C THR A 239 -10.86 34.78 -13.04
N ARG A 240 -10.23 35.97 -13.21
CA ARG A 240 -10.78 37.26 -12.72
C ARG A 240 -12.07 37.69 -13.41
N ASP A 241 -12.33 37.19 -14.60
CA ASP A 241 -13.54 37.42 -15.41
C ASP A 241 -14.69 36.49 -15.04
N GLY A 242 -14.51 35.61 -14.03
CA GLY A 242 -15.52 34.66 -13.54
C GLY A 242 -15.57 33.36 -14.31
N SER A 243 -14.67 33.11 -15.28
CA SER A 243 -14.58 31.82 -15.94
C SER A 243 -13.78 30.80 -15.13
N PHE A 244 -14.06 29.51 -15.32
CA PHE A 244 -13.39 28.41 -14.64
C PHE A 244 -12.51 27.62 -15.62
N ILE A 245 -11.34 27.21 -15.14
CA ILE A 245 -10.46 26.27 -15.81
C ILE A 245 -10.68 24.92 -15.16
N TYR A 246 -11.08 23.94 -15.95
CA TYR A 246 -11.33 22.58 -15.51
C TYR A 246 -10.11 21.69 -15.72
N LEU A 247 -10.07 20.57 -15.01
CA LEU A 247 -8.97 19.59 -15.13
C LEU A 247 -8.82 19.09 -16.57
N LYS A 248 -9.91 18.84 -17.29
CA LYS A 248 -9.92 18.45 -18.72
C LYS A 248 -9.24 19.45 -19.65
N ASP A 249 -9.17 20.74 -19.25
CA ASP A 249 -8.53 21.77 -20.07
C ASP A 249 -7.00 21.65 -20.03
N VAL A 250 -6.44 21.08 -18.95
CA VAL A 250 -4.99 21.00 -18.69
C VAL A 250 -4.46 19.59 -18.58
N ALA A 251 -5.33 18.58 -18.49
CA ALA A 251 -4.96 17.18 -18.37
C ALA A 251 -5.88 16.27 -19.21
N ARG A 252 -5.39 15.08 -19.53
CA ARG A 252 -6.20 13.94 -19.96
C ARG A 252 -6.43 13.06 -18.75
N VAL A 253 -7.69 12.74 -18.50
CA VAL A 253 -8.11 11.87 -17.39
C VAL A 253 -8.47 10.50 -17.97
N GLU A 254 -7.97 9.44 -17.37
CA GLU A 254 -8.33 8.07 -17.76
C GLU A 254 -8.25 7.11 -16.59
N LEU A 255 -9.05 6.06 -16.61
CA LEU A 255 -8.94 4.93 -15.69
C LEU A 255 -7.84 4.00 -16.22
N GLY A 256 -6.79 3.81 -15.46
CA GLY A 256 -5.64 3.01 -15.85
C GLY A 256 -5.02 2.28 -14.66
N ALA A 257 -3.81 1.73 -14.83
CA ALA A 257 -3.10 1.11 -13.73
C ALA A 257 -2.57 2.14 -12.74
N GLU A 258 -2.55 1.81 -11.45
CA GLU A 258 -1.86 2.58 -10.42
C GLU A 258 -0.38 2.77 -10.77
N ASN A 259 0.26 1.72 -11.28
CA ASN A 259 1.61 1.76 -11.83
C ASN A 259 1.72 0.86 -13.07
N TYR A 260 2.70 1.14 -13.93
CA TYR A 260 3.00 0.36 -15.14
C TYR A 260 4.38 -0.31 -15.07
N GLN A 261 4.90 -0.54 -13.87
CA GLN A 261 6.25 -1.07 -13.65
C GLN A 261 6.33 -2.58 -13.83
N SER A 262 5.24 -3.29 -13.60
CA SER A 262 5.16 -4.74 -13.76
C SER A 262 4.22 -5.12 -14.89
N PHE A 263 4.68 -6.01 -15.75
CA PHE A 263 3.90 -6.62 -16.79
C PHE A 263 4.13 -8.13 -16.77
N ASN A 264 3.09 -8.88 -16.50
CA ASN A 264 3.19 -10.33 -16.37
C ASN A 264 2.52 -11.02 -17.57
N THR A 265 3.13 -12.09 -18.05
CA THR A 265 2.57 -12.94 -19.08
C THR A 265 2.70 -14.41 -18.71
N ILE A 266 1.65 -15.19 -19.00
CA ILE A 266 1.66 -16.65 -18.88
C ILE A 266 1.24 -17.21 -20.23
N ASN A 267 2.07 -18.08 -20.81
CA ASN A 267 1.82 -18.69 -22.13
C ASN A 267 1.58 -17.65 -23.27
N GLY A 268 2.16 -16.44 -23.16
CA GLY A 268 1.96 -15.38 -24.11
C GLY A 268 0.70 -14.54 -23.92
N PHE A 269 -0.14 -14.86 -22.94
CA PHE A 269 -1.33 -14.09 -22.58
C PHE A 269 -1.04 -13.13 -21.42
N PRO A 270 -1.72 -11.95 -21.39
CA PRO A 270 -1.68 -11.09 -20.22
C PRO A 270 -2.10 -11.85 -18.96
N SER A 271 -1.38 -11.65 -17.88
CA SER A 271 -1.63 -12.39 -16.63
C SER A 271 -1.42 -11.51 -15.39
N ALA A 272 -1.98 -11.94 -14.28
CA ALA A 272 -1.64 -11.51 -12.94
C ALA A 272 -1.13 -12.69 -12.13
N GLY A 273 -0.32 -12.44 -11.10
CA GLY A 273 0.20 -13.48 -10.23
C GLY A 273 0.01 -13.10 -8.77
N MET A 274 -0.03 -14.12 -7.90
CA MET A 274 0.05 -13.93 -6.45
C MET A 274 0.99 -14.94 -5.84
N GLY A 275 1.73 -14.49 -4.83
CA GLY A 275 2.56 -15.33 -3.98
C GLY A 275 1.83 -15.64 -2.68
N ILE A 276 1.96 -16.86 -2.22
CA ILE A 276 1.42 -17.33 -0.93
C ILE A 276 2.61 -17.80 -0.09
N SER A 277 2.73 -17.28 1.11
CA SER A 277 3.76 -17.65 2.09
C SER A 277 3.16 -18.12 3.41
#